data_f1e24847f53380add3afd79c3b1a5f38
#
_entry.id   f1e24847f53380add3afd79c3b1a5f38
#
_cell.length_a   1.000
_cell.length_b   1.000
_cell.length_c   1.000
_cell.angle_alpha   90.00
_cell.angle_beta   90.00
_cell.angle_gamma   90.00
#
_symmetry.space_group_name_H-M   'P 1'
#
loop_
_entity.id
_entity.type
_entity.pdbx_description
1 polymer ?
#
loop_
_entity_poly.entity_id
_entity_poly.type
_entity_poly.pdbx_seq_one_letter_code
_entity_poly.pdbx_strand_id
1 'polypeptide(L)'
;MSNIAIECSNVSIRYVTGDFKSIGLKEYVIRKLTGNYKVKEFWADQNVNFELEKGEMLGIIGSNGAGKSTLLKAVTGIMLPTEGEIHVNGTIAALLELGSGFDNDMTVRENTYLRGALLGYTRKFLDEKYDEIIRFAELEEFQDYCFKQLSSGMKSRLAFSIACLVHPDILILDEVLSVGDGAFRKKSGDKMQEIIQGGVTAILVSHVMPQVRELCTKILWLDHG
;
A
#
# COMPACT_ATOMS: atom_id res chain seq x y z
N MET A 1 1.35 -23.45 14.01
CA MET A 1 1.33 -22.51 12.87
C MET A 1 1.90 -21.21 13.39
N SER A 2 2.84 -20.59 12.70
CA SER A 2 3.45 -19.32 13.17
C SER A 2 2.36 -18.27 13.28
N ASN A 3 2.35 -17.52 14.39
CA ASN A 3 1.42 -16.40 14.60
C ASN A 3 1.89 -15.12 13.86
N ILE A 4 3.02 -15.21 13.17
CA ILE A 4 3.67 -14.09 12.47
C ILE A 4 2.92 -13.82 11.16
N ALA A 5 2.45 -12.59 10.99
CA ALA A 5 1.82 -12.09 9.77
C ALA A 5 2.86 -11.50 8.81
N ILE A 6 3.84 -10.75 9.33
CA ILE A 6 4.94 -10.18 8.54
C ILE A 6 6.25 -10.39 9.30
N GLU A 7 7.26 -10.86 8.58
CA GLU A 7 8.64 -10.96 9.07
C GLU A 7 9.58 -10.28 8.08
N CYS A 8 10.36 -9.32 8.56
CA CYS A 8 11.43 -8.67 7.82
C CYS A 8 12.76 -9.00 8.46
N SER A 9 13.65 -9.65 7.71
CA SER A 9 14.95 -10.13 8.20
C SER A 9 16.07 -9.51 7.37
N ASN A 10 16.86 -8.60 7.99
CA ASN A 10 18.02 -7.91 7.43
C ASN A 10 17.71 -7.19 6.10
N VAL A 11 16.53 -6.60 5.99
CA VAL A 11 16.05 -5.97 4.76
C VAL A 11 16.80 -4.69 4.47
N SER A 12 17.44 -4.64 3.30
CA SER A 12 18.09 -3.44 2.78
C SER A 12 17.62 -3.14 1.36
N ILE A 13 17.37 -1.87 1.07
CA ILE A 13 16.83 -1.42 -0.23
C ILE A 13 17.72 -0.32 -0.80
N ARG A 14 18.30 -0.61 -1.96
CA ARG A 14 19.20 0.29 -2.67
C ARG A 14 18.60 0.78 -3.97
N TYR A 15 18.64 2.06 -4.17
CA TYR A 15 18.37 2.68 -5.45
C TYR A 15 19.67 2.99 -6.19
N VAL A 16 19.66 2.68 -7.48
CA VAL A 16 20.78 3.00 -8.36
C VAL A 16 20.30 4.10 -9.31
N THR A 17 20.91 5.29 -9.21
CA THR A 17 20.61 6.42 -10.08
C THR A 17 21.82 6.70 -10.98
N GLY A 18 21.58 6.86 -12.27
CA GLY A 18 22.60 7.15 -13.27
C GLY A 18 22.00 7.29 -14.65
N ASP A 19 22.80 7.67 -15.62
CA ASP A 19 22.36 7.91 -17.01
C ASP A 19 21.89 6.66 -17.78
N PHE A 20 21.46 5.59 -17.08
CA PHE A 20 21.11 4.29 -17.68
C PHE A 20 19.98 4.32 -18.69
N LYS A 21 19.01 5.22 -18.50
CA LYS A 21 17.76 5.23 -19.29
C LYS A 21 17.90 5.97 -20.62
N SER A 22 18.96 6.75 -20.79
CA SER A 22 19.17 7.63 -21.96
C SER A 22 20.36 7.24 -22.85
N ILE A 23 21.14 6.22 -22.46
CA ILE A 23 22.41 5.89 -23.13
C ILE A 23 22.25 4.65 -23.97
N GLY A 24 22.54 4.72 -25.27
CA GLY A 24 22.66 3.54 -26.14
C GLY A 24 23.84 2.64 -25.74
N LEU A 25 23.75 1.34 -26.06
CA LEU A 25 24.77 0.35 -25.70
C LEU A 25 26.20 0.80 -26.06
N LYS A 26 26.36 1.49 -27.17
CA LYS A 26 27.64 2.03 -27.68
C LYS A 26 28.21 3.11 -26.74
N GLU A 27 27.38 4.01 -26.28
CA GLU A 27 27.74 5.09 -25.37
C GLU A 27 28.03 4.57 -23.96
N TYR A 28 27.29 3.56 -23.49
CA TYR A 28 27.56 2.83 -22.25
C TYR A 28 28.99 2.26 -22.23
N VAL A 29 29.39 1.55 -23.30
CA VAL A 29 30.74 0.96 -23.41
C VAL A 29 31.82 2.03 -23.40
N ILE A 30 31.61 3.14 -24.13
CA ILE A 30 32.57 4.25 -24.19
C ILE A 30 32.70 4.92 -22.82
N ARG A 31 31.61 5.23 -22.13
CA ARG A 31 31.64 5.88 -20.80
C ARG A 31 32.26 4.98 -19.74
N LYS A 32 32.05 3.66 -19.84
CA LYS A 32 32.65 2.69 -18.93
C LYS A 32 34.17 2.58 -19.14
N LEU A 33 34.65 2.61 -20.40
CA LEU A 33 36.07 2.59 -20.72
C LEU A 33 36.79 3.90 -20.42
N THR A 34 36.09 5.03 -20.50
CA THR A 34 36.66 6.35 -20.22
C THR A 34 36.56 6.79 -18.76
N GLY A 35 36.02 5.94 -17.86
CA GLY A 35 35.83 6.26 -16.43
C GLY A 35 34.76 7.34 -16.14
N ASN A 36 34.05 7.79 -17.16
CA ASN A 36 33.00 8.82 -17.06
C ASN A 36 31.61 8.28 -16.68
N TYR A 37 31.54 6.99 -16.33
CA TYR A 37 30.30 6.33 -15.93
C TYR A 37 30.08 6.55 -14.42
N LYS A 38 29.29 7.56 -14.07
CA LYS A 38 28.95 7.87 -12.68
C LYS A 38 27.62 7.22 -12.32
N VAL A 39 27.66 6.17 -11.54
CA VAL A 39 26.53 5.58 -10.87
C VAL A 39 26.48 6.15 -9.46
N LYS A 40 25.35 6.70 -9.08
CA LYS A 40 25.09 7.06 -7.68
C LYS A 40 24.20 5.98 -7.08
N GLU A 41 24.70 5.36 -6.04
CA GLU A 41 23.93 4.43 -5.22
C GLU A 41 23.42 5.17 -3.99
N PHE A 42 22.17 4.90 -3.65
CA PHE A 42 21.53 5.45 -2.47
C PHE A 42 20.78 4.32 -1.75
N TRP A 43 21.15 4.10 -0.52
CA TRP A 43 20.42 3.17 0.35
C TRP A 43 19.25 3.89 0.97
N ALA A 44 18.04 3.42 0.68
CA ALA A 44 16.82 3.98 1.23
C ALA A 44 16.50 3.38 2.59
N ASP A 45 16.80 2.10 2.76
CA ASP A 45 16.64 1.36 4.00
C ASP A 45 17.84 0.41 4.14
N GLN A 46 18.33 0.21 5.38
CA GLN A 46 19.46 -0.66 5.65
C GLN A 46 19.21 -1.51 6.90
N ASN A 47 19.36 -2.83 6.73
CA ASN A 47 19.33 -3.80 7.81
C ASN A 47 18.07 -3.70 8.70
N VAL A 48 16.91 -3.47 8.08
CA VAL A 48 15.63 -3.38 8.78
C VAL A 48 15.19 -4.76 9.22
N ASN A 49 14.86 -4.88 10.53
CA ASN A 49 14.38 -6.10 11.14
C ASN A 49 13.14 -5.82 11.97
N PHE A 50 12.06 -6.55 11.72
CA PHE A 50 10.88 -6.57 12.60
C PHE A 50 10.01 -7.79 12.33
N GLU A 51 9.21 -8.14 13.32
CA GLU A 51 8.15 -9.12 13.25
C GLU A 51 6.82 -8.48 13.66
N LEU A 52 5.77 -8.77 12.93
CA LEU A 52 4.40 -8.36 13.21
C LEU A 52 3.53 -9.60 13.34
N GLU A 53 2.97 -9.82 14.53
CA GLU A 53 2.05 -10.92 14.78
C GLU A 53 0.63 -10.58 14.32
N LYS A 54 -0.20 -11.61 14.11
CA LYS A 54 -1.61 -11.43 13.76
C LYS A 54 -2.34 -10.67 14.86
N GLY A 55 -3.10 -9.66 14.46
CA GLY A 55 -3.83 -8.77 15.36
C GLY A 55 -3.01 -7.62 15.96
N GLU A 56 -1.71 -7.55 15.66
CA GLU A 56 -0.88 -6.41 16.08
C GLU A 56 -0.95 -5.26 15.07
N MET A 57 -0.68 -4.07 15.55
CA MET A 57 -0.53 -2.86 14.73
C MET A 57 0.86 -2.26 14.89
N LEU A 58 1.62 -2.20 13.77
CA LEU A 58 2.94 -1.59 13.70
C LEU A 58 2.86 -0.15 13.22
N GLY A 59 3.27 0.80 14.05
CA GLY A 59 3.46 2.19 13.63
C GLY A 59 4.84 2.40 13.00
N ILE A 60 4.92 2.88 11.76
CA ILE A 60 6.19 3.29 11.14
C ILE A 60 6.28 4.80 11.18
N ILE A 61 7.28 5.30 11.88
CA ILE A 61 7.55 6.74 12.05
C ILE A 61 8.93 7.10 11.51
N GLY A 62 9.13 8.36 11.19
CA GLY A 62 10.41 8.88 10.67
C GLY A 62 10.22 10.14 9.85
N SER A 63 11.30 10.87 9.59
CA SER A 63 11.30 12.09 8.78
C SER A 63 10.89 11.81 7.32
N ASN A 64 10.60 12.86 6.55
CA ASN A 64 10.40 12.72 5.11
C ASN A 64 11.69 12.26 4.45
N GLY A 65 11.59 11.22 3.61
CA GLY A 65 12.77 10.60 2.98
C GLY A 65 13.48 9.55 3.84
N ALA A 66 12.97 9.20 5.04
CA ALA A 66 13.58 8.18 5.92
C ALA A 66 13.44 6.74 5.43
N GLY A 67 12.80 6.48 4.29
CA GLY A 67 12.64 5.12 3.74
C GLY A 67 11.24 4.53 3.89
N LYS A 68 10.34 5.10 4.72
CA LYS A 68 9.01 4.52 5.04
C LYS A 68 8.23 3.98 3.84
N SER A 69 8.04 4.79 2.81
CA SER A 69 7.30 4.39 1.60
C SER A 69 8.05 3.34 0.78
N THR A 70 9.38 3.31 0.84
CA THR A 70 10.22 2.31 0.20
C THR A 70 10.06 0.96 0.89
N LEU A 71 10.16 0.94 2.21
CA LEU A 71 9.93 -0.27 3.01
C LEU A 71 8.53 -0.84 2.77
N LEU A 72 7.49 0.03 2.75
CA LEU A 72 6.13 -0.42 2.47
C LEU A 72 5.96 -1.02 1.08
N LYS A 73 6.61 -0.47 0.05
CA LYS A 73 6.61 -1.07 -1.30
C LYS A 73 7.27 -2.44 -1.33
N ALA A 74 8.29 -2.66 -0.50
CA ALA A 74 8.90 -3.98 -0.38
C ALA A 74 7.98 -4.94 0.38
N VAL A 75 7.36 -4.53 1.48
CA VAL A 75 6.40 -5.35 2.25
C VAL A 75 5.18 -5.72 1.39
N THR A 76 4.68 -4.81 0.55
CA THR A 76 3.56 -5.09 -0.37
C THR A 76 3.95 -5.91 -1.61
N GLY A 77 5.23 -6.25 -1.79
CA GLY A 77 5.71 -7.00 -2.94
C GLY A 77 5.78 -6.19 -4.24
N ILE A 78 5.56 -4.86 -4.20
CA ILE A 78 5.73 -3.97 -5.36
C ILE A 78 7.18 -3.90 -5.81
N MET A 79 8.11 -4.06 -4.87
CA MET A 79 9.54 -4.15 -5.15
C MET A 79 10.20 -5.23 -4.29
N LEU A 80 11.26 -5.83 -4.81
CA LEU A 80 12.07 -6.78 -4.06
C LEU A 80 13.14 -6.02 -3.26
N PRO A 81 13.47 -6.46 -2.02
CA PRO A 81 14.61 -5.94 -1.31
C PRO A 81 15.91 -6.25 -2.06
N THR A 82 16.94 -5.42 -1.87
CA THR A 82 18.27 -5.65 -2.43
C THR A 82 19.02 -6.72 -1.65
N GLU A 83 18.81 -6.74 -0.33
CA GLU A 83 19.37 -7.72 0.61
C GLU A 83 18.31 -8.06 1.66
N GLY A 84 18.42 -9.24 2.26
CA GLY A 84 17.48 -9.75 3.25
C GLY A 84 16.22 -10.33 2.63
N GLU A 85 15.27 -10.69 3.49
CA GLU A 85 14.04 -11.38 3.12
C GLU A 85 12.82 -10.78 3.81
N ILE A 86 11.68 -10.81 3.12
CA ILE A 86 10.38 -10.41 3.65
C ILE A 86 9.42 -11.57 3.45
N HIS A 87 8.87 -12.07 4.53
CA HIS A 87 7.83 -13.09 4.52
C HIS A 87 6.50 -12.50 4.97
N VAL A 88 5.47 -12.70 4.16
CA VAL A 88 4.10 -12.23 4.43
C VAL A 88 3.14 -13.42 4.41
N ASN A 89 2.41 -13.59 5.50
CA ASN A 89 1.44 -14.67 5.67
C ASN A 89 0.01 -14.09 5.67
N GLY A 90 -0.59 -13.98 4.50
CA GLY A 90 -1.95 -13.49 4.30
C GLY A 90 -2.06 -12.50 3.14
N THR A 91 -3.28 -12.02 2.92
CA THR A 91 -3.61 -11.02 1.90
C THR A 91 -3.37 -9.62 2.43
N ILE A 92 -2.70 -8.77 1.62
CA ILE A 92 -2.45 -7.36 1.97
C ILE A 92 -3.41 -6.46 1.19
N ALA A 93 -4.09 -5.55 1.91
CA ALA A 93 -4.71 -4.38 1.29
C ALA A 93 -3.97 -3.12 1.72
N ALA A 94 -3.42 -2.39 0.75
CA ALA A 94 -2.73 -1.13 0.99
C ALA A 94 -3.63 0.05 0.60
N LEU A 95 -3.92 0.92 1.56
CA LEU A 95 -4.62 2.19 1.31
C LEU A 95 -3.66 3.30 0.81
N LEU A 96 -2.37 3.01 0.73
CA LEU A 96 -1.32 3.89 0.19
C LEU A 96 -1.57 4.35 -1.24
N GLU A 97 -2.20 3.50 -2.04
CA GLU A 97 -2.38 3.69 -3.48
C GLU A 97 -3.85 3.48 -3.87
N LEU A 98 -4.77 4.15 -3.16
CA LEU A 98 -6.21 4.04 -3.44
C LEU A 98 -6.58 4.35 -4.90
N GLY A 99 -5.75 5.13 -5.60
CA GLY A 99 -5.95 5.46 -7.01
C GLY A 99 -5.29 4.51 -8.01
N SER A 100 -4.43 3.58 -7.57
CA SER A 100 -3.70 2.69 -8.47
C SER A 100 -4.49 1.43 -8.81
N GLY A 101 -4.15 0.77 -9.92
CA GLY A 101 -4.75 -0.51 -10.32
C GLY A 101 -6.19 -0.39 -10.84
N PHE A 102 -6.65 0.81 -11.20
CA PHE A 102 -7.90 1.04 -11.92
C PHE A 102 -7.63 1.32 -13.40
N ASP A 103 -8.48 0.80 -14.27
CA ASP A 103 -8.48 1.11 -15.68
C ASP A 103 -9.51 2.21 -15.98
N ASN A 104 -9.06 3.30 -16.58
CA ASN A 104 -9.87 4.47 -16.87
C ASN A 104 -10.99 4.21 -17.89
N ASP A 105 -10.81 3.24 -18.77
CA ASP A 105 -11.75 2.90 -19.85
C ASP A 105 -12.74 1.80 -19.44
N MET A 106 -12.47 1.09 -18.36
CA MET A 106 -13.40 0.14 -17.75
C MET A 106 -14.47 0.85 -16.91
N THR A 107 -15.62 0.20 -16.78
CA THR A 107 -16.71 0.65 -15.92
C THR A 107 -16.38 0.53 -14.43
N VAL A 108 -17.19 1.14 -13.57
CA VAL A 108 -17.10 0.97 -12.10
C VAL A 108 -17.23 -0.50 -11.74
N ARG A 109 -18.18 -1.22 -12.37
CA ARG A 109 -18.39 -2.66 -12.18
C ARG A 109 -17.12 -3.44 -12.52
N GLU A 110 -16.60 -3.28 -13.72
CA GLU A 110 -15.41 -3.99 -14.18
C GLU A 110 -14.19 -3.70 -13.32
N ASN A 111 -13.99 -2.45 -12.92
CA ASN A 111 -12.91 -2.04 -12.02
C ASN A 111 -13.04 -2.63 -10.62
N THR A 112 -14.26 -2.83 -10.12
CA THR A 112 -14.47 -3.50 -8.83
C THR A 112 -13.95 -4.93 -8.86
N TYR A 113 -14.26 -5.68 -9.93
CA TYR A 113 -13.73 -7.03 -10.12
C TYR A 113 -12.23 -7.05 -10.39
N LEU A 114 -11.74 -6.16 -11.24
CA LEU A 114 -10.30 -6.03 -11.54
C LEU A 114 -9.51 -5.79 -10.26
N ARG A 115 -9.92 -4.81 -9.46
CA ARG A 115 -9.22 -4.46 -8.22
C ARG A 115 -9.32 -5.55 -7.18
N GLY A 116 -10.48 -6.20 -7.04
CA GLY A 116 -10.65 -7.34 -6.15
C GLY A 116 -9.75 -8.52 -6.55
N ALA A 117 -9.63 -8.81 -7.85
CA ALA A 117 -8.74 -9.85 -8.35
C ALA A 117 -7.26 -9.52 -8.10
N LEU A 118 -6.85 -8.27 -8.25
CA LEU A 118 -5.49 -7.82 -7.91
C LEU A 118 -5.17 -7.96 -6.41
N LEU A 119 -6.18 -7.87 -5.56
CA LEU A 119 -6.07 -8.15 -4.12
C LEU A 119 -6.14 -9.64 -3.78
N GLY A 120 -6.25 -10.53 -4.78
CA GLY A 120 -6.23 -11.99 -4.62
C GLY A 120 -7.61 -12.62 -4.37
N TYR A 121 -8.72 -11.87 -4.52
CA TYR A 121 -10.06 -12.41 -4.27
C TYR A 121 -10.64 -13.12 -5.50
N THR A 122 -11.37 -14.20 -5.25
CA THR A 122 -12.05 -14.96 -6.31
C THR A 122 -13.27 -14.19 -6.83
N ARG A 123 -13.66 -14.46 -8.09
CA ARG A 123 -14.87 -13.88 -8.65
C ARG A 123 -16.12 -14.18 -7.82
N LYS A 124 -16.25 -15.42 -7.34
CA LYS A 124 -17.39 -15.83 -6.51
C LYS A 124 -17.52 -14.97 -5.24
N PHE A 125 -16.39 -14.74 -4.55
CA PHE A 125 -16.37 -13.88 -3.36
C PHE A 125 -16.76 -12.44 -3.70
N LEU A 126 -16.25 -11.92 -4.83
CA LEU A 126 -16.59 -10.58 -5.28
C LEU A 126 -18.06 -10.44 -5.69
N ASP A 127 -18.66 -11.48 -6.32
CA ASP A 127 -20.10 -11.50 -6.63
C ASP A 127 -20.94 -11.39 -5.34
N GLU A 128 -20.53 -12.07 -4.26
CA GLU A 128 -21.20 -12.00 -2.95
C GLU A 128 -21.06 -10.63 -2.27
N LYS A 129 -19.95 -9.93 -2.50
CA LYS A 129 -19.63 -8.64 -1.86
C LYS A 129 -19.94 -7.40 -2.72
N TYR A 130 -20.21 -7.58 -3.99
CA TYR A 130 -20.34 -6.50 -4.97
C TYR A 130 -21.36 -5.43 -4.54
N ASP A 131 -22.58 -5.85 -4.20
CA ASP A 131 -23.65 -4.91 -3.83
C ASP A 131 -23.32 -4.14 -2.53
N GLU A 132 -22.63 -4.78 -1.59
CA GLU A 132 -22.16 -4.14 -0.35
C GLU A 132 -21.10 -3.07 -0.66
N ILE A 133 -20.13 -3.40 -1.53
CA ILE A 133 -19.07 -2.48 -1.97
C ILE A 133 -19.66 -1.25 -2.65
N ILE A 134 -20.55 -1.46 -3.63
CA ILE A 134 -21.14 -0.36 -4.42
C ILE A 134 -22.03 0.51 -3.56
N ARG A 135 -22.84 -0.07 -2.68
CA ARG A 135 -23.68 0.69 -1.74
C ARG A 135 -22.85 1.47 -0.74
N PHE A 136 -21.76 0.89 -0.23
CA PHE A 136 -20.87 1.63 0.68
C PHE A 136 -20.20 2.80 -0.02
N ALA A 137 -19.76 2.61 -1.28
CA ALA A 137 -19.18 3.66 -2.10
C ALA A 137 -20.16 4.75 -2.55
N GLU A 138 -21.49 4.51 -2.42
CA GLU A 138 -22.58 5.38 -2.91
C GLU A 138 -22.49 5.57 -4.44
N LEU A 139 -22.31 4.47 -5.17
CA LEU A 139 -22.12 4.45 -6.62
C LEU A 139 -23.16 3.57 -7.35
N GLU A 140 -24.32 3.32 -6.75
CA GLU A 140 -25.37 2.46 -7.32
C GLU A 140 -25.82 2.93 -8.72
N GLU A 141 -25.90 4.23 -8.94
CA GLU A 141 -26.31 4.81 -10.23
C GLU A 141 -25.17 4.93 -11.25
N PHE A 142 -23.93 4.69 -10.81
CA PHE A 142 -22.72 4.90 -11.63
C PHE A 142 -22.04 3.62 -12.07
N GLN A 143 -22.62 2.47 -11.81
CA GLN A 143 -21.99 1.15 -11.99
C GLN A 143 -21.50 0.90 -13.43
N ASP A 144 -22.24 1.40 -14.42
CA ASP A 144 -21.97 1.22 -15.84
C ASP A 144 -21.24 2.42 -16.47
N TYR A 145 -20.88 3.42 -15.66
CA TYR A 145 -20.03 4.55 -16.09
C TYR A 145 -18.57 4.14 -16.13
N CYS A 146 -17.82 4.63 -17.12
CA CYS A 146 -16.38 4.47 -17.17
C CYS A 146 -15.70 5.18 -15.98
N PHE A 147 -14.66 4.59 -15.43
CA PHE A 147 -13.93 5.12 -14.26
C PHE A 147 -13.41 6.55 -14.48
N LYS A 148 -13.00 6.90 -15.71
CA LYS A 148 -12.57 8.26 -16.06
C LYS A 148 -13.66 9.32 -15.88
N GLN A 149 -14.93 8.95 -15.92
CA GLN A 149 -16.07 9.87 -15.79
C GLN A 149 -16.38 10.21 -14.32
N LEU A 150 -15.83 9.44 -13.38
CA LEU A 150 -16.02 9.68 -11.95
C LEU A 150 -15.19 10.88 -11.47
N SER A 151 -15.74 11.62 -10.51
CA SER A 151 -14.97 12.62 -9.76
C SER A 151 -13.86 11.95 -8.93
N SER A 152 -12.85 12.73 -8.50
CA SER A 152 -11.78 12.23 -7.61
C SER A 152 -12.33 11.67 -6.29
N GLY A 153 -13.36 12.29 -5.72
CA GLY A 153 -14.05 11.81 -4.53
C GLY A 153 -14.71 10.46 -4.76
N MET A 154 -15.45 10.27 -5.87
CA MET A 154 -16.08 8.99 -6.22
C MET A 154 -15.06 7.88 -6.44
N LYS A 155 -13.94 8.19 -7.10
CA LYS A 155 -12.80 7.26 -7.28
C LYS A 155 -12.23 6.80 -5.95
N SER A 156 -12.00 7.72 -5.02
CA SER A 156 -11.49 7.42 -3.68
C SER A 156 -12.49 6.60 -2.85
N ARG A 157 -13.80 6.89 -2.98
CA ARG A 157 -14.86 6.11 -2.31
C ARG A 157 -14.87 4.66 -2.78
N LEU A 158 -14.82 4.43 -4.11
CA LEU A 158 -14.78 3.08 -4.67
C LEU A 158 -13.54 2.32 -4.18
N ALA A 159 -12.37 2.94 -4.29
CA ALA A 159 -11.11 2.33 -3.90
C ALA A 159 -11.09 1.92 -2.41
N PHE A 160 -11.54 2.82 -1.54
CA PHE A 160 -11.66 2.55 -0.11
C PHE A 160 -12.66 1.42 0.18
N SER A 161 -13.84 1.46 -0.47
CA SER A 161 -14.89 0.44 -0.25
C SER A 161 -14.40 -0.95 -0.62
N ILE A 162 -13.71 -1.11 -1.75
CA ILE A 162 -13.12 -2.38 -2.15
C ILE A 162 -12.09 -2.84 -1.09
N ALA A 163 -11.16 -1.96 -0.70
CA ALA A 163 -10.08 -2.32 0.21
C ALA A 163 -10.59 -2.73 1.62
N CYS A 164 -11.65 -2.07 2.12
CA CYS A 164 -12.14 -2.29 3.49
C CYS A 164 -13.19 -3.40 3.60
N LEU A 165 -13.99 -3.64 2.56
CA LEU A 165 -15.10 -4.60 2.64
C LEU A 165 -14.71 -6.03 2.22
N VAL A 166 -13.51 -6.20 1.69
CA VAL A 166 -12.98 -7.54 1.35
C VAL A 166 -12.24 -8.22 2.51
N HIS A 167 -12.15 -7.56 3.68
CA HIS A 167 -11.53 -8.10 4.91
C HIS A 167 -10.13 -8.72 4.68
N PRO A 168 -9.11 -7.91 4.35
CA PRO A 168 -7.75 -8.40 4.18
C PRO A 168 -7.18 -8.90 5.52
N ASP A 169 -6.22 -9.84 5.47
CA ASP A 169 -5.51 -10.30 6.66
C ASP A 169 -4.61 -9.21 7.25
N ILE A 170 -4.06 -8.37 6.37
CA ILE A 170 -3.12 -7.29 6.72
C ILE A 170 -3.55 -6.00 6.02
N LEU A 171 -3.65 -4.92 6.79
CA LEU A 171 -4.02 -3.60 6.30
C LEU A 171 -2.85 -2.63 6.41
N ILE A 172 -2.53 -1.93 5.31
CA ILE A 172 -1.52 -0.88 5.31
C ILE A 172 -2.20 0.48 5.18
N LEU A 173 -1.96 1.32 6.19
CA LEU A 173 -2.55 2.64 6.34
C LEU A 173 -1.47 3.71 6.20
N ASP A 174 -1.67 4.70 5.34
CA ASP A 174 -0.78 5.85 5.18
C ASP A 174 -1.51 7.13 5.55
N GLU A 175 -1.13 7.73 6.66
CA GLU A 175 -1.59 9.03 7.22
C GLU A 175 -3.11 9.28 7.24
N VAL A 176 -3.86 8.72 6.28
CA VAL A 176 -5.28 8.97 6.09
C VAL A 176 -6.11 7.77 6.51
N LEU A 177 -6.68 7.82 7.73
CA LEU A 177 -7.65 6.82 8.20
C LEU A 177 -9.07 7.03 7.65
N SER A 178 -9.28 8.08 6.83
CA SER A 178 -10.57 8.38 6.24
C SER A 178 -10.42 9.07 4.88
N VAL A 179 -11.29 8.77 3.94
CA VAL A 179 -11.24 9.28 2.57
C VAL A 179 -12.57 9.91 2.14
N GLY A 180 -12.55 10.64 1.02
CA GLY A 180 -13.71 11.23 0.41
C GLY A 180 -14.05 12.63 0.93
N ASP A 181 -15.25 13.10 0.60
CA ASP A 181 -15.82 14.37 1.08
C ASP A 181 -16.40 14.27 2.49
N GLY A 182 -16.92 15.38 3.02
CA GLY A 182 -17.27 15.51 4.43
C GLY A 182 -18.15 14.40 5.01
N ALA A 183 -19.19 13.97 4.32
CA ALA A 183 -20.10 12.90 4.78
C ALA A 183 -19.44 11.52 4.69
N PHE A 184 -18.79 11.23 3.56
CA PHE A 184 -18.10 9.96 3.35
C PHE A 184 -16.86 9.83 4.25
N ARG A 185 -16.20 10.94 4.57
CA ARG A 185 -15.05 10.93 5.50
C ARG A 185 -15.44 10.41 6.88
N LYS A 186 -16.60 10.78 7.39
CA LYS A 186 -17.11 10.23 8.65
C LYS A 186 -17.39 8.74 8.51
N LYS A 187 -18.14 8.33 7.48
CA LYS A 187 -18.49 6.94 7.20
C LYS A 187 -17.26 6.04 7.05
N SER A 188 -16.25 6.49 6.31
CA SER A 188 -14.99 5.76 6.12
C SER A 188 -14.16 5.71 7.40
N GLY A 189 -14.16 6.78 8.21
CA GLY A 189 -13.50 6.80 9.51
C GLY A 189 -14.15 5.83 10.49
N ASP A 190 -15.47 5.83 10.59
CA ASP A 190 -16.23 4.90 11.46
C ASP A 190 -15.95 3.44 11.05
N LYS A 191 -15.93 3.14 9.73
CA LYS A 191 -15.60 1.81 9.22
C LYS A 191 -14.15 1.41 9.52
N MET A 192 -13.22 2.34 9.42
CA MET A 192 -11.82 2.09 9.78
C MET A 192 -11.67 1.77 11.26
N GLN A 193 -12.35 2.51 12.15
CA GLN A 193 -12.35 2.22 13.58
C GLN A 193 -12.93 0.83 13.89
N GLU A 194 -14.04 0.45 13.23
CA GLU A 194 -14.60 -0.90 13.33
C GLU A 194 -13.56 -1.99 12.97
N ILE A 195 -12.85 -1.81 11.86
CA ILE A 195 -11.83 -2.76 11.39
C ILE A 195 -10.67 -2.85 12.41
N ILE A 196 -10.20 -1.71 12.89
CA ILE A 196 -9.10 -1.64 13.88
C ILE A 196 -9.52 -2.31 15.21
N GLN A 197 -10.73 -2.01 15.70
CA GLN A 197 -11.27 -2.61 16.93
C GLN A 197 -11.54 -4.11 16.77
N GLY A 198 -11.77 -4.57 15.53
CA GLY A 198 -11.89 -5.98 15.18
C GLY A 198 -10.58 -6.77 15.29
N GLY A 199 -9.45 -6.11 15.60
CA GLY A 199 -8.15 -6.79 15.78
C GLY A 199 -7.46 -7.14 14.46
N VAL A 200 -7.64 -6.33 13.42
CA VAL A 200 -6.91 -6.50 12.15
C VAL A 200 -5.41 -6.33 12.36
N THR A 201 -4.62 -7.14 11.67
CA THR A 201 -3.17 -6.89 11.60
C THR A 201 -2.92 -5.67 10.71
N ALA A 202 -2.19 -4.67 11.19
CA ALA A 202 -2.00 -3.47 10.37
C ALA A 202 -0.61 -2.84 10.51
N ILE A 203 -0.21 -2.14 9.45
CA ILE A 203 0.91 -1.19 9.46
C ILE A 203 0.32 0.21 9.28
N LEU A 204 0.64 1.12 10.20
CA LEU A 204 0.25 2.53 10.14
C LEU A 204 1.48 3.40 9.93
N VAL A 205 1.51 4.13 8.82
CA VAL A 205 2.46 5.24 8.65
C VAL A 205 1.78 6.52 9.03
N SER A 206 2.27 7.22 10.03
CA SER A 206 1.69 8.49 10.46
C SER A 206 2.72 9.41 11.09
N HIS A 207 2.54 10.71 10.86
CA HIS A 207 3.24 11.77 11.56
C HIS A 207 2.47 12.27 12.81
N VAL A 208 1.26 11.78 13.03
CA VAL A 208 0.41 12.14 14.15
C VAL A 208 0.71 11.25 15.35
N MET A 209 1.67 11.64 16.18
CA MET A 209 2.14 10.84 17.31
C MET A 209 1.05 10.40 18.31
N PRO A 210 0.02 11.23 18.65
CA PRO A 210 -1.08 10.77 19.49
C PRO A 210 -1.80 9.54 18.91
N GLN A 211 -2.07 9.52 17.60
CA GLN A 211 -2.70 8.41 16.91
C GLN A 211 -1.84 7.15 16.92
N VAL A 212 -0.54 7.29 16.67
CA VAL A 212 0.41 6.16 16.74
C VAL A 212 0.43 5.55 18.15
N ARG A 213 0.44 6.38 19.21
CA ARG A 213 0.43 5.91 20.60
C ARG A 213 -0.87 5.21 20.99
N GLU A 214 -1.98 5.66 20.45
CA GLU A 214 -3.31 5.11 20.75
C GLU A 214 -3.55 3.76 20.06
N LEU A 215 -3.11 3.64 18.78
CA LEU A 215 -3.48 2.51 17.93
C LEU A 215 -2.40 1.44 17.81
N CYS A 216 -1.12 1.80 17.90
CA CYS A 216 -0.03 0.87 17.59
C CYS A 216 0.46 0.12 18.82
N THR A 217 0.64 -1.20 18.67
CA THR A 217 1.24 -2.08 19.68
C THR A 217 2.76 -2.10 19.62
N LYS A 218 3.32 -1.85 18.43
CA LYS A 218 4.75 -1.76 18.14
C LYS A 218 5.07 -0.52 17.34
N ILE A 219 6.30 -0.01 17.45
CA ILE A 219 6.76 1.15 16.68
C ILE A 219 8.11 0.81 16.04
N LEU A 220 8.20 1.05 14.74
CA LEU A 220 9.43 1.06 13.97
C LEU A 220 9.79 2.52 13.67
N TRP A 221 10.92 2.97 14.15
CA TRP A 221 11.44 4.30 13.86
C TRP A 221 12.55 4.19 12.83
N LEU A 222 12.30 4.78 11.65
CA LEU A 222 13.29 4.90 10.58
C LEU A 222 13.97 6.26 10.66
N ASP A 223 15.29 6.25 10.71
CA ASP A 223 16.13 7.45 10.74
C ASP A 223 17.24 7.31 9.69
N HIS A 224 17.01 7.93 8.53
CA HIS A 224 17.92 7.89 7.38
C HIS A 224 18.20 6.49 6.79
N GLY A 225 17.25 5.57 6.92
CA GLY A 225 17.32 4.24 6.34
C GLY A 225 17.80 3.15 7.29
#